data_51713523dbec6ada1afc8ea3081d9530
#
_entry.id   51713523dbec6ada1afc8ea3081d9530
#
_cell.length_a   1.000
_cell.length_b   1.000
_cell.length_c   1.000
_cell.angle_alpha   90.00
_cell.angle_beta   90.00
_cell.angle_gamma   90.00
#
_symmetry.space_group_name_H-M   'P 1'
#
loop_
_entity.id
_entity.type
_entity.pdbx_description
1 polymer ?
#
loop_
_entity_poly.entity_id
_entity_poly.type
_entity_poly.pdbx_seq_one_letter_code
_entity_poly.pdbx_strand_id
1 'polypeptide(L)'
;MVTPSDIAFDIDGVFANTMELFLQIARKDYGINHIRYQDITTYFLEECLDIDPEIIRVIINRILEGDFEAELKPLDGAVEVLSEIAGAHPLLFVTARPKLSAITDWVHRMLPLRSSDVEVIGSGTFEGKSDVLKERGISYFVED
;
A
#
# COMPACT_ATOMS: atom_id res chain seq x y z
N MET A 1 27.14 -0.47 -0.79
CA MET A 1 26.24 -1.57 -0.31
C MET A 1 24.96 -1.00 0.25
N VAL A 2 23.83 -1.56 -0.12
CA VAL A 2 22.54 -1.17 0.44
C VAL A 2 22.40 -1.77 1.85
N THR A 3 22.07 -0.93 2.82
CA THR A 3 21.80 -1.39 4.18
C THR A 3 20.33 -1.13 4.53
N PRO A 4 19.75 -1.85 5.51
CA PRO A 4 18.36 -1.64 5.91
C PRO A 4 18.01 -0.19 6.27
N SER A 5 18.96 0.57 6.82
CA SER A 5 18.75 1.97 7.17
C SER A 5 18.63 2.90 5.96
N ASP A 6 19.01 2.43 4.77
CA ASP A 6 18.95 3.20 3.53
C ASP A 6 17.63 3.04 2.79
N ILE A 7 16.75 2.15 3.24
CA ILE A 7 15.56 1.71 2.50
C ILE A 7 14.29 2.18 3.19
N ALA A 8 13.36 2.71 2.41
CA ALA A 8 11.98 2.89 2.82
C ALA A 8 11.04 2.20 1.83
N PHE A 9 9.80 1.99 2.23
CA PHE A 9 8.82 1.21 1.48
C PHE A 9 7.52 1.99 1.32
N ASP A 10 6.92 1.88 0.13
CA ASP A 10 5.51 2.20 -0.04
C ASP A 10 4.65 1.12 0.63
N ILE A 11 3.38 1.37 0.80
CA ILE A 11 2.45 0.40 1.39
C ILE A 11 1.61 -0.27 0.30
N ASP A 12 0.85 0.51 -0.45
CA ASP A 12 -0.05 -0.02 -1.48
C ASP A 12 0.75 -0.60 -2.65
N GLY A 13 0.51 -1.86 -2.97
CA GLY A 13 1.22 -2.56 -4.05
C GLY A 13 2.61 -3.07 -3.68
N VAL A 14 3.09 -2.77 -2.49
CA VAL A 14 4.40 -3.23 -1.98
C VAL A 14 4.21 -4.17 -0.80
N PHE A 15 3.51 -3.73 0.23
CA PHE A 15 3.15 -4.55 1.39
C PHE A 15 1.68 -4.98 1.34
N ALA A 16 0.78 -4.05 1.06
CA ALA A 16 -0.65 -4.30 1.01
C ALA A 16 -1.09 -4.71 -0.39
N ASN A 17 -1.87 -5.78 -0.49
CA ASN A 17 -2.45 -6.22 -1.76
C ASN A 17 -3.74 -5.44 -2.05
N THR A 18 -3.56 -4.16 -2.31
CA THR A 18 -4.64 -3.20 -2.49
C THR A 18 -5.46 -3.50 -3.75
N MET A 19 -4.81 -3.98 -4.81
CA MET A 19 -5.51 -4.30 -6.06
C MET A 19 -6.43 -5.50 -5.91
N GLU A 20 -6.06 -6.52 -5.15
CA GLU A 20 -6.98 -7.64 -4.87
C GLU A 20 -8.18 -7.16 -4.04
N LEU A 21 -7.96 -6.27 -3.09
CA LEU A 21 -9.05 -5.65 -2.35
C LEU A 21 -10.00 -4.88 -3.28
N PHE A 22 -9.44 -4.10 -4.22
CA PHE A 22 -10.22 -3.39 -5.24
C PHE A 22 -11.12 -4.36 -6.00
N LEU A 23 -10.57 -5.48 -6.47
CA LEU A 23 -11.32 -6.49 -7.21
C LEU A 23 -12.42 -7.13 -6.37
N GLN A 24 -12.15 -7.41 -5.11
CA GLN A 24 -13.16 -7.97 -4.21
C GLN A 24 -14.32 -7.01 -3.99
N ILE A 25 -14.06 -5.75 -3.79
CA ILE A 25 -15.11 -4.73 -3.66
C ILE A 25 -15.90 -4.61 -4.97
N ALA A 26 -15.22 -4.59 -6.11
CA ALA A 26 -15.87 -4.52 -7.41
C ALA A 26 -16.83 -5.69 -7.63
N ARG A 27 -16.39 -6.90 -7.31
CA ARG A 27 -17.22 -8.12 -7.45
C ARG A 27 -18.39 -8.12 -6.48
N LYS A 28 -18.11 -7.87 -5.21
CA LYS A 28 -19.09 -8.06 -4.13
C LYS A 28 -20.13 -6.95 -4.11
N ASP A 29 -19.70 -5.71 -4.22
CA ASP A 29 -20.58 -4.55 -4.01
C ASP A 29 -21.13 -3.97 -5.31
N TYR A 30 -20.48 -4.23 -6.45
CA TYR A 30 -20.87 -3.67 -7.75
C TYR A 30 -21.19 -4.73 -8.80
N GLY A 31 -21.08 -6.02 -8.44
CA GLY A 31 -21.39 -7.11 -9.36
C GLY A 31 -20.47 -7.21 -10.59
N ILE A 32 -19.28 -6.65 -10.51
CA ILE A 32 -18.31 -6.64 -11.60
C ILE A 32 -17.45 -7.89 -11.50
N ASN A 33 -17.72 -8.90 -12.34
CA ASN A 33 -17.08 -10.22 -12.24
C ASN A 33 -16.14 -10.55 -13.40
N HIS A 34 -16.03 -9.67 -14.40
CA HIS A 34 -15.28 -9.94 -15.63
C HIS A 34 -13.81 -9.48 -15.55
N ILE A 35 -13.40 -8.83 -14.45
CA ILE A 35 -12.05 -8.31 -14.28
C ILE A 35 -11.25 -9.29 -13.42
N ARG A 36 -10.05 -9.61 -13.88
CA ARG A 36 -9.09 -10.45 -13.16
C ARG A 36 -7.88 -9.64 -12.75
N TYR A 37 -7.12 -10.13 -11.78
CA TYR A 37 -5.89 -9.48 -11.33
C TYR A 37 -4.92 -9.21 -12.51
N GLN A 38 -4.83 -10.16 -13.44
CA GLN A 38 -3.95 -10.04 -14.62
C GLN A 38 -4.34 -8.92 -15.58
N ASP A 39 -5.57 -8.42 -15.49
CA ASP A 39 -6.03 -7.32 -16.34
C ASP A 39 -5.51 -5.96 -15.86
N ILE A 40 -5.01 -5.89 -14.63
CA ILE A 40 -4.41 -4.67 -14.07
C ILE A 40 -2.96 -4.58 -14.58
N THR A 41 -2.76 -3.83 -15.64
CA THR A 41 -1.47 -3.74 -16.36
C THR A 41 -0.87 -2.35 -16.34
N THR A 42 -1.62 -1.33 -15.90
CA THR A 42 -1.15 0.05 -15.86
C THR A 42 -1.44 0.67 -14.50
N TYR A 43 -0.72 1.73 -14.18
CA TYR A 43 -0.92 2.50 -12.95
C TYR A 43 -2.32 3.14 -12.90
N PHE A 44 -2.78 3.68 -14.03
CA PHE A 44 -4.12 4.26 -14.12
C PHE A 44 -5.12 3.18 -14.51
N LEU A 45 -5.97 2.78 -13.57
CA LEU A 45 -6.90 1.66 -13.75
C LEU A 45 -7.89 1.89 -14.90
N GLU A 46 -8.29 3.13 -15.14
CA GLU A 46 -9.18 3.48 -16.24
C GLU A 46 -8.58 3.20 -17.63
N GLU A 47 -7.27 3.04 -17.72
CA GLU A 47 -6.59 2.70 -18.97
C GLU A 47 -6.58 1.21 -19.28
N CYS A 48 -6.70 0.36 -18.27
CA CYS A 48 -6.59 -1.09 -18.46
C CYS A 48 -7.85 -1.86 -18.08
N LEU A 49 -8.78 -1.26 -17.35
CA LEU A 49 -9.99 -1.94 -16.90
C LEU A 49 -11.22 -1.42 -17.63
N ASP A 50 -12.06 -2.36 -18.06
CA ASP A 50 -13.36 -2.06 -18.67
C ASP A 50 -14.40 -1.86 -17.56
N ILE A 51 -14.25 -0.79 -16.82
CA ILE A 51 -15.14 -0.36 -15.73
C ILE A 51 -15.35 1.15 -15.89
N ASP A 52 -16.57 1.61 -15.60
CA ASP A 52 -16.87 3.04 -15.55
C ASP A 52 -15.85 3.76 -14.65
N PRO A 53 -15.14 4.78 -15.15
CA PRO A 53 -14.17 5.53 -14.34
C PRO A 53 -14.72 6.08 -13.04
N GLU A 54 -15.99 6.42 -12.99
CA GLU A 54 -16.66 6.89 -11.78
C GLU A 54 -16.74 5.78 -10.71
N ILE A 55 -17.00 4.55 -11.13
CA ILE A 55 -17.02 3.40 -10.22
C ILE A 55 -15.61 3.14 -9.69
N ILE A 56 -14.60 3.20 -10.55
CA ILE A 56 -13.20 3.06 -10.14
C ILE A 56 -12.88 4.09 -9.05
N ARG A 57 -13.24 5.35 -9.28
CA ARG A 57 -12.99 6.44 -8.33
C ARG A 57 -13.69 6.20 -6.99
N VAL A 58 -14.92 5.75 -7.02
CA VAL A 58 -15.70 5.47 -5.80
C VAL A 58 -15.05 4.34 -5.00
N ILE A 59 -14.65 3.26 -5.66
CA ILE A 59 -14.00 2.13 -4.99
C ILE A 59 -12.68 2.56 -4.35
N ILE A 60 -11.85 3.31 -5.09
CA ILE A 60 -10.57 3.81 -4.56
C ILE A 60 -10.80 4.69 -3.34
N ASN A 61 -11.78 5.60 -3.39
CA ASN A 61 -12.10 6.45 -2.24
C ASN A 61 -12.55 5.64 -1.04
N ARG A 62 -13.33 4.59 -1.24
CA ARG A 62 -13.73 3.69 -0.15
C ARG A 62 -12.53 3.00 0.49
N ILE A 63 -11.59 2.56 -0.33
CA ILE A 63 -10.34 1.95 0.18
C ILE A 63 -9.57 2.95 1.02
N LEU A 64 -9.39 4.18 0.53
CA LEU A 64 -8.66 5.22 1.24
C LEU A 64 -9.33 5.64 2.55
N GLU A 65 -10.67 5.61 2.60
CA GLU A 65 -11.44 5.96 3.80
C GLU A 65 -11.61 4.78 4.78
N GLY A 66 -11.22 3.57 4.40
CA GLY A 66 -11.44 2.38 5.21
C GLY A 66 -12.88 1.87 5.17
N ASP A 67 -13.68 2.28 4.20
CA ASP A 67 -15.09 1.95 4.06
C ASP A 67 -15.28 0.68 3.22
N PHE A 68 -14.93 -0.47 3.79
CA PHE A 68 -15.10 -1.76 3.13
C PHE A 68 -15.17 -2.89 4.18
N GLU A 69 -15.89 -3.95 3.82
CA GLU A 69 -16.01 -5.16 4.66
C GLU A 69 -14.96 -6.22 4.32
N ALA A 70 -14.48 -6.23 3.09
CA ALA A 70 -13.46 -7.18 2.66
C ALA A 70 -12.14 -6.93 3.41
N GLU A 71 -11.34 -7.98 3.55
CA GLU A 71 -10.07 -7.90 4.27
C GLU A 71 -8.95 -7.44 3.35
N LEU A 72 -8.20 -6.41 3.77
CA LEU A 72 -6.95 -6.03 3.13
C LEU A 72 -5.86 -6.98 3.60
N LYS A 73 -5.26 -7.72 2.67
CA LYS A 73 -4.23 -8.71 2.98
C LYS A 73 -2.86 -8.23 2.53
N PRO A 74 -1.79 -8.67 3.22
CA PRO A 74 -0.42 -8.47 2.72
C PRO A 74 -0.20 -9.22 1.41
N LEU A 75 0.72 -8.72 0.59
CA LEU A 75 1.24 -9.48 -0.54
C LEU A 75 1.96 -10.73 -0.04
N ASP A 76 1.91 -11.82 -0.82
CA ASP A 76 2.55 -13.09 -0.46
C ASP A 76 4.05 -12.88 -0.24
N GLY A 77 4.55 -13.34 0.91
CA GLY A 77 5.96 -13.24 1.27
C GLY A 77 6.38 -11.90 1.87
N ALA A 78 5.51 -10.87 1.84
CA ALA A 78 5.88 -9.54 2.32
C ALA A 78 6.14 -9.51 3.83
N VAL A 79 5.29 -10.17 4.62
CA VAL A 79 5.47 -10.19 6.09
C VAL A 79 6.80 -10.83 6.46
N GLU A 80 7.17 -11.93 5.84
CA GLU A 80 8.41 -12.65 6.11
C GLU A 80 9.63 -11.80 5.76
N VAL A 81 9.65 -11.18 4.58
CA VAL A 81 10.78 -10.36 4.13
C VAL A 81 10.91 -9.11 5.00
N LEU A 82 9.82 -8.40 5.26
CA LEU A 82 9.87 -7.19 6.07
C LEU A 82 10.26 -7.48 7.51
N SER A 83 9.81 -8.60 8.07
CA SER A 83 10.20 -9.02 9.43
C SER A 83 11.69 -9.33 9.51
N GLU A 84 12.25 -9.93 8.48
CA GLU A 84 13.69 -10.20 8.40
C GLU A 84 14.51 -8.91 8.34
N ILE A 85 14.08 -7.95 7.51
CA ILE A 85 14.73 -6.64 7.42
C ILE A 85 14.66 -5.90 8.75
N ALA A 86 13.52 -5.96 9.44
CA ALA A 86 13.30 -5.31 10.72
C ALA A 86 14.22 -5.85 11.83
N GLY A 87 14.74 -7.07 11.67
CA GLY A 87 15.73 -7.61 12.60
C GLY A 87 17.04 -6.83 12.60
N ALA A 88 17.33 -6.09 11.55
CA ALA A 88 18.57 -5.30 11.43
C ALA A 88 18.33 -3.81 11.67
N HIS A 89 17.15 -3.27 11.34
CA HIS A 89 16.83 -1.84 11.45
C HIS A 89 15.32 -1.65 11.42
N PRO A 90 14.76 -0.69 12.21
CA PRO A 90 13.33 -0.38 12.14
C PRO A 90 12.88 -0.05 10.71
N LEU A 91 11.68 -0.50 10.36
CA LEU A 91 11.10 -0.27 9.04
C LEU A 91 10.52 1.14 8.93
N LEU A 92 10.71 1.76 7.78
CA LEU A 92 10.09 3.03 7.43
C LEU A 92 9.18 2.84 6.23
N PHE A 93 7.90 3.16 6.41
CA PHE A 93 6.92 3.20 5.33
C PHE A 93 6.57 4.66 5.02
N VAL A 94 6.51 5.00 3.75
CA VAL A 94 6.10 6.33 3.28
C VAL A 94 4.93 6.14 2.32
N THR A 95 3.80 6.75 2.64
CA THR A 95 2.57 6.62 1.85
C THR A 95 2.02 8.00 1.46
N ALA A 96 1.44 8.08 0.27
CA ALA A 96 0.73 9.28 -0.18
C ALA A 96 -0.72 9.33 0.31
N ARG A 97 -1.21 8.34 1.03
CA ARG A 97 -2.59 8.32 1.54
C ARG A 97 -2.88 9.57 2.37
N PRO A 98 -4.01 10.24 2.15
CA PRO A 98 -4.35 11.46 2.88
C PRO A 98 -4.70 11.21 4.36
N LYS A 99 -5.16 9.99 4.70
CA LYS A 99 -5.50 9.60 6.06
C LYS A 99 -4.64 8.42 6.48
N LEU A 100 -3.99 8.53 7.63
CA LEU A 100 -2.98 7.55 8.07
C LEU A 100 -3.48 6.57 9.12
N SER A 101 -4.51 6.91 9.87
CA SER A 101 -4.93 6.13 11.04
C SER A 101 -5.21 4.66 10.71
N ALA A 102 -6.09 4.40 9.75
CA ALA A 102 -6.50 3.05 9.40
C ALA A 102 -5.35 2.22 8.81
N ILE A 103 -4.56 2.82 7.91
CA ILE A 103 -3.46 2.09 7.28
C ILE A 103 -2.30 1.84 8.26
N THR A 104 -2.04 2.78 9.16
CA THR A 104 -1.04 2.60 10.21
C THR A 104 -1.42 1.44 11.13
N ASP A 105 -2.67 1.41 11.59
CA ASP A 105 -3.18 0.31 12.42
C ASP A 105 -3.08 -1.02 11.69
N TRP A 106 -3.39 -1.04 10.40
CA TRP A 106 -3.29 -2.24 9.59
C TRP A 106 -1.84 -2.74 9.50
N VAL A 107 -0.88 -1.85 9.23
CA VAL A 107 0.54 -2.19 9.16
C VAL A 107 1.00 -2.84 10.48
N HIS A 108 0.66 -2.23 11.61
CA HIS A 108 1.02 -2.76 12.92
C HIS A 108 0.34 -4.10 13.23
N ARG A 109 -0.88 -4.31 12.76
CA ARG A 109 -1.58 -5.59 12.94
C ARG A 109 -0.96 -6.72 12.12
N MET A 110 -0.54 -6.41 10.89
CA MET A 110 -0.04 -7.42 9.95
C MET A 110 1.39 -7.84 10.22
N LEU A 111 2.19 -6.97 10.84
CA LEU A 111 3.59 -7.26 11.14
C LEU A 111 3.72 -7.71 12.60
N PRO A 112 4.31 -8.90 12.86
CA PRO A 112 4.52 -9.40 14.23
C PRO A 112 5.75 -8.73 14.87
N LEU A 113 5.74 -7.41 14.93
CA LEU A 113 6.85 -6.59 15.39
C LEU A 113 6.38 -5.62 16.49
N ARG A 114 7.33 -5.11 17.27
CA ARG A 114 7.03 -4.04 18.23
C ARG A 114 6.72 -2.75 17.47
N SER A 115 5.87 -1.90 18.04
CA SER A 115 5.52 -0.63 17.42
C SER A 115 6.73 0.28 17.20
N SER A 116 7.76 0.16 18.03
CA SER A 116 9.03 0.90 17.88
C SER A 116 9.86 0.46 16.68
N ASP A 117 9.56 -0.71 16.10
CA ASP A 117 10.30 -1.24 14.95
C ASP A 117 9.65 -0.87 13.61
N VAL A 118 8.55 -0.11 13.63
CA VAL A 118 7.80 0.28 12.44
C VAL A 118 7.38 1.73 12.55
N GLU A 119 7.70 2.52 11.54
CA GLU A 119 7.25 3.91 11.42
C GLU A 119 6.51 4.10 10.10
N VAL A 120 5.37 4.79 10.14
CA VAL A 120 4.58 5.13 8.96
C VAL A 120 4.49 6.64 8.85
N ILE A 121 4.94 7.19 7.72
CA ILE A 121 4.90 8.62 7.42
C ILE A 121 3.99 8.86 6.23
N GLY A 122 3.10 9.86 6.36
CA GLY A 122 2.32 10.36 5.24
C GLY A 122 3.04 11.51 4.55
N SER A 123 3.15 11.43 3.23
CA SER A 123 3.70 12.54 2.44
C SER A 123 2.63 13.56 2.01
N GLY A 124 1.36 13.22 2.16
CA GLY A 124 0.22 14.04 1.78
C GLY A 124 -0.05 14.06 0.29
N THR A 125 0.99 13.97 -0.53
CA THR A 125 0.89 13.91 -1.99
C THR A 125 1.90 12.91 -2.52
N PHE A 126 1.71 12.50 -3.76
CA PHE A 126 2.65 11.62 -4.45
C PHE A 126 4.03 12.31 -4.61
N GLU A 127 4.02 13.59 -4.94
CA GLU A 127 5.24 14.39 -5.11
C GLU A 127 5.98 14.61 -3.78
N GLY A 128 5.25 14.69 -2.68
CA GLY A 128 5.82 14.90 -1.34
C GLY A 128 6.67 13.74 -0.85
N LYS A 129 6.55 12.55 -1.44
CA LYS A 129 7.37 11.39 -1.07
C LYS A 129 8.86 11.68 -1.22
N SER A 130 9.26 12.33 -2.30
CA SER A 130 10.66 12.67 -2.57
C SER A 130 11.25 13.53 -1.45
N ASP A 131 10.51 14.52 -0.97
CA ASP A 131 10.98 15.41 0.11
C ASP A 131 11.15 14.64 1.43
N VAL A 132 10.19 13.79 1.77
CA VAL A 132 10.27 12.95 2.97
C VAL A 132 11.49 12.04 2.92
N LEU A 133 11.73 11.39 1.78
CA LEU A 133 12.86 10.48 1.62
C LEU A 133 14.19 11.21 1.76
N LYS A 134 14.32 12.41 1.21
CA LYS A 134 15.53 13.24 1.33
C LYS A 134 15.78 13.66 2.77
N GLU A 135 14.74 14.13 3.46
CA GLU A 135 14.85 14.57 4.86
C GLU A 135 15.27 13.42 5.80
N ARG A 136 14.85 12.20 5.48
CA ARG A 136 15.17 11.02 6.29
C ARG A 136 16.45 10.32 5.86
N GLY A 137 17.16 10.84 4.85
CA GLY A 137 18.42 10.27 4.37
C GLY A 137 18.25 8.91 3.68
N ILE A 138 17.12 8.68 3.06
CA ILE A 138 16.81 7.41 2.38
C ILE A 138 17.37 7.42 0.98
N SER A 139 18.12 6.37 0.63
CA SER A 139 18.76 6.21 -0.68
C SER A 139 17.94 5.34 -1.63
N TYR A 140 17.11 4.43 -1.11
CA TYR A 140 16.34 3.48 -1.91
C TYR A 140 14.90 3.44 -1.42
N PHE A 141 13.98 3.55 -2.35
CA PHE A 141 12.55 3.48 -2.05
C PHE A 141 11.91 2.37 -2.89
N VAL A 142 11.25 1.43 -2.20
CA VAL A 142 10.56 0.32 -2.85
C VAL A 142 9.13 0.75 -3.12
N GLU A 143 8.75 0.85 -4.39
CA GLU A 143 7.39 1.14 -4.82
C GLU A 143 7.02 0.28 -6.04
N ASP A 144 5.70 0.17 -6.35
CA ASP A 144 5.23 -0.64 -7.47
C ASP A 144 5.28 0.06 -8.84
#